data_ad53b16c0be702bddb7380579dac0b0f
#
_entry.id   ad53b16c0be702bddb7380579dac0b0f
#
_cell.length_a   1.000
_cell.length_b   1.000
_cell.length_c   1.000
_cell.angle_alpha   90.00
_cell.angle_beta   90.00
_cell.angle_gamma   90.00
#
_symmetry.space_group_name_H-M   'P 1'
#
loop_
_entity.id
_entity.type
_entity.pdbx_description
1 polymer ?
#
loop_
_entity_poly.entity_id
_entity_poly.type
_entity_poly.pdbx_seq_one_letter_code
_entity_poly.pdbx_strand_id
1 'polypeptide(L)'
;ATGEPVYNAIVWQDTRTDRICAELGGEDGQDRYRDRVGLPLATYFSGPKVKWILDNVEGARERAEAGELLFGTTDTWVLWNMTGGPNGGVHVTDVTNASRTMLMDLRTLQWDEGIAADMGIPLSMLPEIRSSSEVYGTGRGHGLLSGVPIAGILGDQQAATFGQACLDRKSTRLNSSH
;
A
#
# COMPACT_ATOMS: atom_id res chain seq x y z
N ALA A 1 -1.19 -8.61 -15.31
CA ALA A 1 -2.24 -8.87 -14.30
C ALA A 1 -3.59 -9.06 -14.99
N THR A 2 -4.36 -10.06 -14.59
CA THR A 2 -5.68 -10.38 -15.18
C THR A 2 -6.82 -9.55 -14.59
N GLY A 3 -6.59 -8.93 -13.44
CA GLY A 3 -7.63 -8.26 -12.66
C GLY A 3 -8.36 -9.18 -11.67
N GLU A 4 -8.05 -10.47 -11.68
CA GLU A 4 -8.62 -11.41 -10.73
C GLU A 4 -7.81 -11.40 -9.42
N PRO A 5 -8.43 -11.16 -8.26
CA PRO A 5 -7.75 -11.23 -6.98
C PRO A 5 -7.27 -12.66 -6.69
N VAL A 6 -6.04 -12.81 -6.20
CA VAL A 6 -5.52 -14.14 -5.78
C VAL A 6 -6.04 -14.54 -4.41
N TYR A 7 -6.47 -13.59 -3.61
CA TYR A 7 -7.04 -13.77 -2.27
C TYR A 7 -7.93 -12.59 -1.89
N ASN A 8 -8.80 -12.78 -0.90
CA ASN A 8 -9.60 -11.70 -0.34
C ASN A 8 -8.72 -10.64 0.33
N ALA A 9 -9.10 -9.38 0.24
CA ALA A 9 -8.41 -8.29 0.93
C ALA A 9 -8.38 -8.54 2.45
N ILE A 10 -7.19 -8.47 3.04
CA ILE A 10 -7.01 -8.63 4.49
C ILE A 10 -7.14 -7.24 5.13
N VAL A 11 -8.19 -7.05 5.94
CA VAL A 11 -8.47 -5.77 6.59
C VAL A 11 -7.47 -5.44 7.70
N TRP A 12 -7.42 -4.16 8.10
CA TRP A 12 -6.46 -3.67 9.09
C TRP A 12 -6.62 -4.28 10.49
N GLN A 13 -7.83 -4.69 10.85
CA GLN A 13 -8.15 -5.33 12.14
C GLN A 13 -7.72 -6.80 12.22
N ASP A 14 -7.37 -7.42 11.10
CA ASP A 14 -7.03 -8.84 11.05
C ASP A 14 -5.66 -9.08 11.67
N THR A 15 -5.61 -9.98 12.64
CA THR A 15 -4.41 -10.28 13.43
C THR A 15 -3.66 -11.54 13.00
N ARG A 16 -4.04 -12.17 11.85
CA ARG A 16 -3.42 -13.43 11.38
C ARG A 16 -1.91 -13.37 11.19
N THR A 17 -1.35 -12.18 11.05
CA THR A 17 0.09 -11.96 10.86
C THR A 17 0.87 -11.75 12.17
N ASP A 18 0.26 -11.98 13.33
CA ASP A 18 0.89 -11.75 14.62
C ASP A 18 2.19 -12.56 14.78
N ARG A 19 2.14 -13.85 14.41
CA ARG A 19 3.34 -14.71 14.41
C ARG A 19 4.42 -14.21 13.43
N ILE A 20 4.03 -13.75 12.24
CA ILE A 20 4.97 -13.19 11.26
C ILE A 20 5.64 -11.93 11.82
N CYS A 21 4.88 -11.06 12.47
CA CYS A 21 5.43 -9.87 13.12
C CYS A 21 6.42 -10.24 14.23
N ALA A 22 6.11 -11.23 15.07
CA ALA A 22 7.01 -11.71 16.11
C ALA A 22 8.32 -12.29 15.52
N GLU A 23 8.21 -13.12 14.49
CA GLU A 23 9.37 -13.74 13.81
C GLU A 23 10.24 -12.67 13.12
N LEU A 24 9.63 -11.72 12.41
CA LEU A 24 10.34 -10.60 11.77
C LEU A 24 11.00 -9.66 12.79
N GLY A 25 10.40 -9.45 13.94
CA GLY A 25 10.94 -8.59 14.99
C GLY A 25 12.26 -9.11 15.55
N GLY A 26 12.37 -10.42 15.78
CA GLY A 26 13.55 -11.03 16.36
C GLY A 26 13.91 -10.40 17.71
N GLU A 27 15.18 -10.10 17.92
CA GLU A 27 15.69 -9.47 19.15
C GLU A 27 15.28 -8.00 19.28
N ASP A 28 15.11 -7.29 18.16
CA ASP A 28 14.74 -5.87 18.12
C ASP A 28 13.22 -5.64 18.31
N GLY A 29 12.44 -6.70 18.31
CA GLY A 29 11.01 -6.67 18.52
C GLY A 29 10.28 -5.78 17.50
N GLN A 30 9.27 -5.05 17.99
CA GLN A 30 8.44 -4.20 17.12
C GLN A 30 9.19 -2.99 16.54
N ASP A 31 10.37 -2.65 17.04
CA ASP A 31 11.11 -1.46 16.63
C ASP A 31 12.12 -1.71 15.50
N ARG A 32 12.30 -2.98 15.09
CA ARG A 32 13.30 -3.41 14.09
C ARG A 32 13.36 -2.52 12.84
N TYR A 33 12.25 -2.04 12.34
CA TYR A 33 12.19 -1.24 11.12
C TYR A 33 11.84 0.23 11.37
N ARG A 34 11.61 0.62 12.63
CA ARG A 34 11.07 1.94 12.99
C ARG A 34 11.89 3.10 12.46
N ASP A 35 13.21 3.01 12.47
CA ASP A 35 14.11 4.07 12.01
C ASP A 35 13.95 4.38 10.50
N ARG A 36 13.49 3.41 9.74
CA ARG A 36 13.30 3.53 8.28
C ARG A 36 11.86 3.87 7.94
N VAL A 37 10.90 3.16 8.51
CA VAL A 37 9.49 3.30 8.14
C VAL A 37 8.66 4.15 9.10
N GLY A 38 9.21 4.54 10.27
CA GLY A 38 8.52 5.33 11.28
C GLY A 38 7.38 4.61 12.03
N LEU A 39 7.21 3.31 11.81
CA LEU A 39 6.10 2.51 12.33
C LEU A 39 6.62 1.34 13.17
N PRO A 40 5.89 0.94 14.23
CA PRO A 40 6.15 -0.33 14.89
C PRO A 40 5.75 -1.49 13.98
N LEU A 41 6.47 -2.60 14.05
CA LEU A 41 6.10 -3.83 13.37
C LEU A 41 4.81 -4.40 13.99
N ALA A 42 3.74 -4.40 13.24
CA ALA A 42 2.41 -4.78 13.74
C ALA A 42 1.51 -5.37 12.64
N THR A 43 0.54 -6.15 13.06
CA THR A 43 -0.46 -6.80 12.18
C THR A 43 -1.32 -5.83 11.39
N TYR A 44 -1.39 -4.59 11.83
CA TYR A 44 -2.16 -3.51 11.19
C TYR A 44 -1.72 -3.24 9.75
N PHE A 45 -0.42 -3.31 9.46
CA PHE A 45 0.19 -2.83 8.22
C PHE A 45 0.24 -3.88 7.11
N SER A 46 0.44 -3.42 5.89
CA SER A 46 0.31 -4.24 4.68
C SER A 46 1.43 -5.25 4.47
N GLY A 47 2.69 -4.89 4.76
CA GLY A 47 3.86 -5.75 4.51
C GLY A 47 3.71 -7.16 5.08
N PRO A 48 3.44 -7.34 6.40
CA PRO A 48 3.20 -8.66 6.97
C PRO A 48 2.03 -9.43 6.33
N LYS A 49 1.00 -8.72 5.83
CA LYS A 49 -0.16 -9.34 5.16
C LYS A 49 0.18 -9.84 3.76
N VAL A 50 0.98 -9.07 3.02
CA VAL A 50 1.50 -9.52 1.71
C VAL A 50 2.34 -10.76 1.90
N LYS A 51 3.28 -10.74 2.87
CA LYS A 51 4.06 -11.94 3.22
C LYS A 51 3.16 -13.13 3.53
N TRP A 52 2.13 -12.93 4.34
CA TRP A 52 1.20 -14.01 4.69
C TRP A 52 0.51 -14.60 3.45
N ILE A 53 0.04 -13.76 2.51
CA ILE A 53 -0.58 -14.22 1.25
C ILE A 53 0.42 -15.03 0.44
N LEU A 54 1.64 -14.54 0.27
CA LEU A 54 2.67 -15.23 -0.50
C LEU A 54 3.06 -16.59 0.11
N ASP A 55 3.00 -16.71 1.44
CA ASP A 55 3.38 -17.94 2.15
C ASP A 55 2.22 -18.95 2.27
N ASN A 56 0.95 -18.52 2.17
CA ASN A 56 -0.20 -19.38 2.48
C ASN A 56 -1.17 -19.60 1.30
N VAL A 57 -1.06 -18.82 0.23
CA VAL A 57 -1.90 -19.01 -0.95
C VAL A 57 -1.10 -19.80 -2.01
N GLU A 58 -1.64 -20.94 -2.40
CA GLU A 58 -0.99 -21.84 -3.35
C GLU A 58 -0.63 -21.12 -4.67
N GLY A 59 0.64 -21.26 -5.08
CA GLY A 59 1.18 -20.66 -6.30
C GLY A 59 1.36 -19.14 -6.25
N ALA A 60 1.02 -18.46 -5.15
CA ALA A 60 1.13 -17.01 -5.10
C ALA A 60 2.59 -16.54 -5.12
N ARG A 61 3.47 -17.23 -4.40
CA ARG A 61 4.89 -16.87 -4.34
C ARG A 61 5.57 -17.01 -5.70
N GLU A 62 5.41 -18.16 -6.35
CA GLU A 62 5.98 -18.45 -7.65
C GLU A 62 5.51 -17.44 -8.70
N ARG A 63 4.23 -17.12 -8.69
CA ARG A 63 3.65 -16.12 -9.60
C ARG A 63 4.14 -14.70 -9.31
N ALA A 64 4.35 -14.35 -8.04
CA ALA A 64 4.91 -13.05 -7.68
C ALA A 64 6.37 -12.92 -8.15
N GLU A 65 7.19 -13.95 -7.95
CA GLU A 65 8.58 -14.02 -8.42
C GLU A 65 8.67 -13.99 -9.94
N ALA A 66 7.70 -14.60 -10.64
CA ALA A 66 7.57 -14.54 -12.10
C ALA A 66 7.06 -13.16 -12.61
N GLY A 67 6.72 -12.21 -11.72
CA GLY A 67 6.19 -10.89 -12.09
C GLY A 67 4.75 -10.90 -12.58
N GLU A 68 3.98 -11.94 -12.29
CA GLU A 68 2.59 -12.08 -12.72
C GLU A 68 1.58 -11.41 -11.76
N LEU A 69 2.00 -11.14 -10.53
CA LEU A 69 1.15 -10.54 -9.51
C LEU A 69 1.49 -9.07 -9.26
N LEU A 70 0.47 -8.28 -9.00
CA LEU A 70 0.57 -6.90 -8.56
C LEU A 70 0.01 -6.78 -7.14
N PHE A 71 0.69 -6.01 -6.31
CA PHE A 71 0.19 -5.59 -5.01
C PHE A 71 -0.43 -4.20 -5.11
N GLY A 72 -1.45 -3.96 -4.32
CA GLY A 72 -2.00 -2.62 -4.13
C GLY A 72 -2.77 -2.52 -2.82
N THR A 73 -2.71 -1.37 -2.20
CA THR A 73 -3.68 -0.92 -1.22
C THR A 73 -4.94 -0.45 -1.92
N THR A 74 -5.96 -0.07 -1.19
CA THR A 74 -7.28 0.29 -1.74
C THR A 74 -7.19 1.39 -2.81
N ASP A 75 -6.36 2.39 -2.59
CA ASP A 75 -6.10 3.49 -3.53
C ASP A 75 -5.55 2.99 -4.87
N THR A 76 -4.52 2.15 -4.82
CA THR A 76 -3.92 1.54 -6.01
C THR A 76 -4.94 0.70 -6.79
N TRP A 77 -5.72 -0.11 -6.09
CA TRP A 77 -6.76 -0.94 -6.70
C TRP A 77 -7.82 -0.09 -7.41
N VAL A 78 -8.29 0.97 -6.76
CA VAL A 78 -9.28 1.89 -7.33
C VAL A 78 -8.71 2.62 -8.55
N LEU A 79 -7.50 3.22 -8.43
CA LEU A 79 -6.85 3.91 -9.55
C LEU A 79 -6.64 2.98 -10.74
N TRP A 80 -6.09 1.79 -10.50
CA TRP A 80 -5.81 0.80 -11.54
C TRP A 80 -7.09 0.45 -12.31
N ASN A 81 -8.18 0.17 -11.61
CA ASN A 81 -9.46 -0.12 -12.26
C ASN A 81 -10.03 1.09 -13.02
N MET A 82 -9.99 2.27 -12.39
CA MET A 82 -10.51 3.50 -13.04
C MET A 82 -9.76 3.89 -14.29
N THR A 83 -8.49 3.52 -14.41
CA THR A 83 -7.64 3.87 -15.56
C THR A 83 -7.56 2.79 -16.64
N GLY A 84 -8.24 1.66 -16.45
CA GLY A 84 -8.35 0.62 -17.47
C GLY A 84 -8.11 -0.81 -16.98
N GLY A 85 -7.71 -1.01 -15.74
CA GLY A 85 -7.50 -2.34 -15.18
C GLY A 85 -6.53 -3.19 -16.01
N PRO A 86 -6.94 -4.41 -16.42
CA PRO A 86 -6.10 -5.29 -17.24
C PRO A 86 -5.72 -4.71 -18.60
N ASN A 87 -6.43 -3.68 -19.07
CA ASN A 87 -6.23 -3.04 -20.36
C ASN A 87 -5.37 -1.77 -20.24
N GLY A 88 -4.32 -1.81 -19.46
CA GLY A 88 -3.36 -0.71 -19.31
C GLY A 88 -3.68 0.25 -18.17
N GLY A 89 -4.29 -0.25 -17.10
CA GLY A 89 -4.50 0.49 -15.85
C GLY A 89 -3.18 0.93 -15.21
N VAL A 90 -3.20 2.11 -14.60
CA VAL A 90 -2.02 2.71 -13.95
C VAL A 90 -1.79 2.06 -12.58
N HIS A 91 -0.64 1.44 -12.36
CA HIS A 91 -0.26 0.76 -11.12
C HIS A 91 0.61 1.68 -10.25
N VAL A 92 -0.03 2.56 -9.49
CA VAL A 92 0.59 3.63 -8.70
C VAL A 92 -0.08 3.73 -7.34
N THR A 93 0.68 4.11 -6.34
CA THR A 93 0.22 4.58 -5.02
C THR A 93 0.83 5.94 -4.73
N ASP A 94 0.31 6.66 -3.73
CA ASP A 94 0.93 7.89 -3.26
C ASP A 94 1.79 7.66 -2.00
N VAL A 95 2.61 8.66 -1.67
CA VAL A 95 3.48 8.61 -0.49
C VAL A 95 2.73 8.42 0.82
N THR A 96 1.48 8.91 0.93
CA THR A 96 0.71 8.80 2.19
C THR A 96 0.18 7.38 2.41
N ASN A 97 -0.27 6.70 1.37
CA ASN A 97 -0.65 5.28 1.42
C ASN A 97 0.58 4.37 1.54
N ALA A 98 1.62 4.60 0.74
CA ALA A 98 2.86 3.83 0.81
C ALA A 98 3.49 3.85 2.21
N SER A 99 3.46 4.99 2.91
CA SER A 99 3.98 5.14 4.28
C SER A 99 3.28 4.23 5.29
N ARG A 100 2.09 3.71 4.99
CA ARG A 100 1.31 2.81 5.87
C ARG A 100 1.51 1.34 5.58
N THR A 101 2.40 0.99 4.66
CA THR A 101 2.63 -0.40 4.26
C THR A 101 3.71 -1.12 5.08
N MET A 102 4.55 -0.41 5.79
CA MET A 102 5.84 -0.86 6.37
C MET A 102 6.92 -1.20 5.34
N LEU A 103 6.76 -0.79 4.10
CA LEU A 103 7.71 -1.11 3.02
C LEU A 103 8.39 0.13 2.43
N MET A 104 7.93 1.35 2.78
CA MET A 104 8.50 2.59 2.28
C MET A 104 9.48 3.21 3.28
N ASP A 105 10.69 3.54 2.83
CA ASP A 105 11.63 4.35 3.61
C ASP A 105 11.20 5.82 3.60
N LEU A 106 11.04 6.41 4.80
CA LEU A 106 10.56 7.80 4.97
C LEU A 106 11.57 8.85 4.54
N ARG A 107 12.85 8.52 4.38
CA ARG A 107 13.90 9.47 3.98
C ARG A 107 13.98 9.58 2.46
N THR A 108 13.86 8.44 1.79
CA THR A 108 13.95 8.36 0.32
C THR A 108 12.60 8.46 -0.36
N LEU A 109 11.50 8.16 0.34
CA LEU A 109 10.14 8.02 -0.17
C LEU A 109 10.05 6.95 -1.28
N GLN A 110 10.89 5.93 -1.18
CA GLN A 110 10.93 4.79 -2.09
C GLN A 110 10.70 3.48 -1.30
N TRP A 111 10.38 2.41 -2.02
CA TRP A 111 10.32 1.09 -1.40
C TRP A 111 11.67 0.71 -0.83
N ASP A 112 11.70 0.23 0.42
CA ASP A 112 12.91 -0.26 1.08
C ASP A 112 13.19 -1.69 0.62
N GLU A 113 14.23 -1.86 -0.18
CA GLU A 113 14.63 -3.15 -0.74
C GLU A 113 14.99 -4.18 0.35
N GLY A 114 15.61 -3.73 1.44
CA GLY A 114 16.01 -4.60 2.54
C GLY A 114 14.80 -5.13 3.31
N ILE A 115 13.82 -4.28 3.61
CA ILE A 115 12.58 -4.70 4.28
C ILE A 115 11.74 -5.59 3.36
N ALA A 116 11.65 -5.26 2.08
CA ALA A 116 10.95 -6.10 1.11
C ALA A 116 11.60 -7.49 1.02
N ALA A 117 12.93 -7.56 1.01
CA ALA A 117 13.68 -8.82 1.01
C ALA A 117 13.47 -9.62 2.31
N ASP A 118 13.53 -8.98 3.48
CA ASP A 118 13.26 -9.62 4.78
C ASP A 118 11.85 -10.25 4.83
N MET A 119 10.90 -9.62 4.17
CA MET A 119 9.52 -10.11 4.07
C MET A 119 9.31 -11.07 2.88
N GLY A 120 10.31 -11.26 2.02
CA GLY A 120 10.22 -12.08 0.81
C GLY A 120 9.21 -11.53 -0.19
N ILE A 121 9.14 -10.20 -0.33
CA ILE A 121 8.22 -9.50 -1.24
C ILE A 121 9.00 -9.03 -2.47
N PRO A 122 8.72 -9.55 -3.67
CA PRO A 122 9.36 -9.07 -4.89
C PRO A 122 9.00 -7.59 -5.17
N LEU A 123 10.00 -6.75 -5.41
CA LEU A 123 9.79 -5.34 -5.72
C LEU A 123 8.94 -5.13 -6.99
N SER A 124 9.04 -6.06 -7.93
CA SER A 124 8.29 -6.03 -9.20
C SER A 124 6.77 -6.05 -9.03
N MET A 125 6.27 -6.50 -7.88
CA MET A 125 4.83 -6.50 -7.59
C MET A 125 4.33 -5.21 -6.93
N LEU A 126 5.24 -4.35 -6.47
CA LEU A 126 4.88 -3.11 -5.77
C LEU A 126 4.55 -1.99 -6.77
N PRO A 127 3.54 -1.12 -6.48
CA PRO A 127 3.22 0.01 -7.33
C PRO A 127 4.31 1.07 -7.32
N GLU A 128 4.39 1.90 -8.36
CA GLU A 128 5.21 3.10 -8.34
C GLU A 128 4.70 4.08 -7.25
N ILE A 129 5.60 4.61 -6.43
CA ILE A 129 5.25 5.64 -5.43
C ILE A 129 5.37 7.01 -6.10
N ARG A 130 4.29 7.80 -6.05
CA ARG A 130 4.22 9.12 -6.67
C ARG A 130 3.72 10.19 -5.69
N SER A 131 3.76 11.44 -6.11
CA SER A 131 3.21 12.55 -5.32
C SER A 131 1.71 12.37 -5.09
N SER A 132 1.20 12.85 -3.95
CA SER A 132 -0.24 12.83 -3.66
C SER A 132 -1.06 13.79 -4.54
N SER A 133 -0.39 14.68 -5.29
CA SER A 133 -1.02 15.71 -6.14
C SER A 133 -0.30 15.80 -7.49
N GLU A 134 -0.74 14.99 -8.43
CA GLU A 134 -0.31 15.00 -9.84
C GLU A 134 -1.32 14.25 -10.69
N VAL A 135 -1.27 14.40 -12.01
CA VAL A 135 -2.14 13.64 -12.91
C VAL A 135 -1.57 12.24 -13.11
N TYR A 136 -2.22 11.23 -12.57
CA TYR A 136 -1.81 9.82 -12.69
C TYR A 136 -2.28 9.17 -13.99
N GLY A 137 -3.42 9.63 -14.50
CA GLY A 137 -4.06 9.10 -15.70
C GLY A 137 -5.46 9.67 -15.85
N THR A 138 -6.23 9.11 -16.78
CA THR A 138 -7.62 9.50 -17.04
C THR A 138 -8.55 8.31 -16.84
N GLY A 139 -9.74 8.58 -16.36
CA GLY A 139 -10.80 7.57 -16.22
C GLY A 139 -11.13 6.91 -17.56
N ARG A 140 -11.30 5.58 -17.55
CA ARG A 140 -11.65 4.77 -18.72
C ARG A 140 -12.80 3.84 -18.41
N GLY A 141 -13.82 3.82 -19.25
CA GLY A 141 -14.92 2.85 -19.14
C GLY A 141 -15.90 3.06 -17.98
N HIS A 142 -15.87 4.21 -17.30
CA HIS A 142 -16.70 4.52 -16.13
C HIS A 142 -17.73 5.64 -16.40
N GLY A 143 -18.42 5.59 -17.54
CA GLY A 143 -19.50 6.52 -17.86
C GLY A 143 -19.04 7.98 -17.78
N LEU A 144 -19.63 8.78 -16.88
CA LEU A 144 -19.34 10.21 -16.73
C LEU A 144 -17.90 10.53 -16.33
N LEU A 145 -17.16 9.56 -15.78
CA LEU A 145 -15.74 9.74 -15.41
C LEU A 145 -14.78 9.43 -16.56
N SER A 146 -15.28 8.98 -17.70
CA SER A 146 -14.45 8.69 -18.87
C SER A 146 -13.79 9.97 -19.40
N GLY A 147 -12.46 9.94 -19.54
CA GLY A 147 -11.67 11.10 -19.97
C GLY A 147 -11.36 12.13 -18.88
N VAL A 148 -11.92 11.98 -17.68
CA VAL A 148 -11.64 12.88 -16.56
C VAL A 148 -10.26 12.56 -15.98
N PRO A 149 -9.35 13.55 -15.81
CA PRO A 149 -8.06 13.34 -15.16
C PRO A 149 -8.22 12.95 -13.69
N ILE A 150 -7.45 11.97 -13.24
CA ILE A 150 -7.33 11.59 -11.82
C ILE A 150 -6.06 12.25 -11.30
N ALA A 151 -6.24 13.28 -10.45
CA ALA A 151 -5.16 14.20 -10.09
C ALA A 151 -4.84 14.24 -8.59
N GLY A 152 -5.40 13.37 -7.79
CA GLY A 152 -5.14 13.32 -6.35
C GLY A 152 -5.36 11.92 -5.78
N ILE A 153 -4.43 11.47 -4.94
CA ILE A 153 -4.54 10.27 -4.12
C ILE A 153 -4.04 10.63 -2.73
N LEU A 154 -4.81 10.26 -1.70
CA LEU A 154 -4.45 10.49 -0.30
C LEU A 154 -4.95 9.31 0.54
N GLY A 155 -4.16 8.92 1.55
CA GLY A 155 -4.69 8.09 2.63
C GLY A 155 -5.85 8.80 3.34
N ASP A 156 -6.77 8.05 3.92
CA ASP A 156 -8.00 8.56 4.54
C ASP A 156 -7.73 9.64 5.61
N GLN A 157 -6.70 9.45 6.43
CA GLN A 157 -6.30 10.38 7.47
C GLN A 157 -5.76 11.70 6.89
N GLN A 158 -4.94 11.61 5.87
CA GLN A 158 -4.35 12.76 5.17
C GLN A 158 -5.43 13.50 4.37
N ALA A 159 -6.31 12.78 3.70
CA ALA A 159 -7.45 13.35 2.99
C ALA A 159 -8.37 14.13 3.93
N ALA A 160 -8.65 13.60 5.11
CA ALA A 160 -9.45 14.29 6.10
C ALA A 160 -8.73 15.53 6.69
N THR A 161 -7.41 15.45 6.93
CA THR A 161 -6.61 16.61 7.38
C THR A 161 -6.66 17.73 6.36
N PHE A 162 -6.49 17.41 5.09
CA PHE A 162 -6.59 18.35 3.98
C PHE A 162 -8.00 18.93 3.84
N GLY A 163 -9.02 18.05 3.83
CA GLY A 163 -10.42 18.45 3.69
C GLY A 163 -10.95 19.34 4.81
N GLN A 164 -10.40 19.19 6.02
CA GLN A 164 -10.71 20.06 7.17
C GLN A 164 -9.80 21.31 7.26
N ALA A 165 -8.95 21.52 6.27
CA ALA A 165 -7.98 22.63 6.22
C ALA A 165 -7.07 22.71 7.46
N CYS A 166 -6.74 21.56 8.08
CA CYS A 166 -5.84 21.46 9.23
C CYS A 166 -4.37 21.55 8.78
N LEU A 167 -3.97 22.70 8.23
CA LEU A 167 -2.69 22.89 7.56
C LEU A 167 -1.62 23.52 8.44
N ASP A 168 -1.95 23.92 9.66
CA ASP A 168 -1.01 24.51 10.61
C ASP A 168 -0.61 23.51 11.71
N ARG A 169 0.48 23.83 12.45
CA ARG A 169 0.99 22.97 13.53
C ARG A 169 0.07 22.89 14.76
N LYS A 170 -0.91 23.78 14.87
CA LYS A 170 -1.84 23.88 16.00
C LYS A 170 -3.16 23.18 15.72
N SER A 171 -3.47 22.94 14.45
CA SER A 171 -4.67 22.22 14.06
C SER A 171 -4.54 20.75 14.44
N THR A 172 -5.45 20.26 15.25
CA THR A 172 -5.55 18.86 15.60
C THR A 172 -6.84 18.28 15.02
N ARG A 173 -6.72 17.14 14.34
CA ARG A 173 -7.86 16.32 13.97
C ARG A 173 -8.18 15.39 15.13
N LEU A 174 -9.41 15.45 15.65
CA LEU A 174 -9.91 14.41 16.53
C LEU A 174 -10.03 13.12 15.72
N ASN A 175 -9.27 12.13 16.12
CA ASN A 175 -9.35 10.82 15.50
C ASN A 175 -10.69 10.16 15.86
N SER A 176 -11.59 10.05 14.90
CA SER A 176 -12.90 9.42 15.06
C SER A 176 -12.89 7.94 14.72
N SER A 177 -11.70 7.32 14.66
CA SER A 177 -11.61 5.87 14.51
C SER A 177 -12.02 5.20 15.82
N HIS A 178 -13.24 4.72 15.85
CA HIS A 178 -13.76 3.79 16.84
C HIS A 178 -13.79 2.40 16.26
#